data_b8be3cd46f2d3f0678cfdb00400c2655
#
_entry.id   b8be3cd46f2d3f0678cfdb00400c2655
#
_cell.length_a   1.000
_cell.length_b   1.000
_cell.length_c   1.000
_cell.angle_alpha   90.00
_cell.angle_beta   90.00
_cell.angle_gamma   90.00
#
_symmetry.space_group_name_H-M   'P 1'
#
loop_
_entity.id
_entity.type
_entity.pdbx_description
1 polymer ?
#
loop_
_entity_poly.entity_id
_entity_poly.type
_entity_poly.pdbx_seq_one_letter_code
_entity_poly.pdbx_strand_id
1 'polypeptide(L)'
;DAELDNDTYEAAEKQYLQNNTKQAISSLSGYVSKFPNGIHALKANFYLAQSYYADGLENNSVANYEYVINKQRNEFTEQSLARLAEIHLKKNDYTKAAPILKRLEAEADFPQNVTFAQANLMRTYYDQKDYANAVVYADKVLANPKTDNKVKSDAQIIVARAAIQVNDEPKARTAYAKLLTIAKGELAAEALYYDAYFKNKDGKYEDSNKTVQKLAKDYSGYKYFGAKGLIVMAKNYYQMKDNFSATSILESVIKNFASYEDVGAEAQTELNMIKGEAAKTNSS
;
A
#
# COMPACT_ATOMS: atom_id res chain seq x y z
N ASP A 1 -27.74 30.14 29.32
CA ASP A 1 -27.24 31.48 29.52
C ASP A 1 -25.96 31.66 28.73
N ALA A 2 -25.94 32.66 27.83
CA ALA A 2 -24.82 32.93 26.96
C ALA A 2 -23.54 33.36 27.72
N GLU A 3 -23.71 34.06 28.85
CA GLU A 3 -22.58 34.47 29.70
C GLU A 3 -21.92 33.26 30.35
N LEU A 4 -22.73 32.34 30.91
CA LEU A 4 -22.20 31.13 31.52
C LEU A 4 -21.53 30.20 30.49
N ASP A 5 -22.11 30.07 29.29
CA ASP A 5 -21.49 29.38 28.15
C ASP A 5 -20.10 29.96 27.88
N ASN A 6 -20.01 31.26 27.67
CA ASN A 6 -18.77 31.94 27.35
C ASN A 6 -17.72 31.80 28.47
N ASP A 7 -18.12 32.05 29.73
CA ASP A 7 -17.19 31.97 30.87
C ASP A 7 -16.67 30.54 31.09
N THR A 8 -17.53 29.54 30.93
CA THR A 8 -17.15 28.13 31.04
C THR A 8 -16.16 27.75 29.97
N TYR A 9 -16.38 28.19 28.71
CA TYR A 9 -15.49 27.94 27.61
C TYR A 9 -14.14 28.65 27.82
N GLU A 10 -14.13 29.93 28.18
CA GLU A 10 -12.89 30.69 28.36
C GLU A 10 -11.97 30.08 29.41
N ALA A 11 -12.54 29.58 30.51
CA ALA A 11 -11.78 28.89 31.53
C ALA A 11 -11.14 27.60 30.98
N ALA A 12 -11.88 26.84 30.18
CA ALA A 12 -11.37 25.63 29.54
C ALA A 12 -10.31 25.94 28.48
N GLU A 13 -10.53 26.95 27.63
CA GLU A 13 -9.58 27.39 26.61
C GLU A 13 -8.25 27.79 27.23
N LYS A 14 -8.26 28.47 28.35
CA LYS A 14 -7.06 28.87 29.08
C LYS A 14 -6.19 27.67 29.43
N GLN A 15 -6.78 26.58 29.94
CA GLN A 15 -6.05 25.35 30.24
C GLN A 15 -5.42 24.75 28.97
N TYR A 16 -6.17 24.71 27.88
CA TYR A 16 -5.68 24.25 26.61
C TYR A 16 -4.49 25.07 26.08
N LEU A 17 -4.62 26.39 26.06
CA LEU A 17 -3.58 27.30 25.56
C LEU A 17 -2.31 27.29 26.43
N GLN A 18 -2.43 26.96 27.71
CA GLN A 18 -1.30 26.80 28.63
C GLN A 18 -0.68 25.39 28.57
N ASN A 19 -1.15 24.52 27.69
CA ASN A 19 -0.70 23.13 27.56
C ASN A 19 -0.90 22.30 28.84
N ASN A 20 -1.87 22.67 29.66
CA ASN A 20 -2.28 21.87 30.82
C ASN A 20 -3.25 20.79 30.35
N THR A 21 -2.70 19.77 29.69
CA THR A 21 -3.47 18.78 28.90
C THR A 21 -4.55 18.07 29.71
N LYS A 22 -4.24 17.59 30.90
CA LYS A 22 -5.22 16.86 31.74
C LYS A 22 -6.33 17.77 32.24
N GLN A 23 -5.98 18.98 32.65
CA GLN A 23 -6.95 19.98 33.05
C GLN A 23 -7.81 20.45 31.88
N ALA A 24 -7.20 20.60 30.70
CA ALA A 24 -7.93 20.93 29.48
C ALA A 24 -8.95 19.85 29.11
N ILE A 25 -8.59 18.58 29.19
CA ILE A 25 -9.52 17.46 28.97
C ILE A 25 -10.70 17.55 29.92
N SER A 26 -10.45 17.71 31.21
CA SER A 26 -11.50 17.82 32.21
C SER A 26 -12.43 19.02 31.97
N SER A 27 -11.85 20.20 31.75
CA SER A 27 -12.61 21.44 31.58
C SER A 27 -13.38 21.48 30.26
N LEU A 28 -12.76 21.02 29.16
CA LEU A 28 -13.41 20.98 27.86
C LEU A 28 -14.50 19.90 27.80
N SER A 29 -14.26 18.73 28.42
CA SER A 29 -15.29 17.70 28.56
C SER A 29 -16.50 18.24 29.32
N GLY A 30 -16.28 18.97 30.41
CA GLY A 30 -17.34 19.63 31.17
C GLY A 30 -18.12 20.60 30.32
N TYR A 31 -17.42 21.42 29.54
CA TYR A 31 -18.06 22.39 28.64
C TYR A 31 -18.95 21.71 27.60
N VAL A 32 -18.43 20.73 26.83
CA VAL A 32 -19.22 20.09 25.78
C VAL A 32 -20.37 19.28 26.31
N SER A 33 -20.28 18.78 27.54
CA SER A 33 -21.41 18.11 28.23
C SER A 33 -22.49 19.06 28.61
N LYS A 34 -22.11 20.22 29.15
CA LYS A 34 -23.06 21.23 29.62
C LYS A 34 -23.67 22.04 28.49
N PHE A 35 -22.87 22.33 27.47
CA PHE A 35 -23.28 23.14 26.30
C PHE A 35 -23.03 22.40 24.99
N PRO A 36 -23.73 21.29 24.72
CA PRO A 36 -23.48 20.49 23.51
C PRO A 36 -23.75 21.26 22.22
N ASN A 37 -24.59 22.27 22.26
CA ASN A 37 -24.87 23.17 21.14
C ASN A 37 -24.47 24.61 21.44
N GLY A 38 -23.51 24.79 22.32
CA GLY A 38 -23.06 26.10 22.78
C GLY A 38 -22.37 26.89 21.68
N ILE A 39 -22.18 28.18 21.93
CA ILE A 39 -21.52 29.11 21.00
C ILE A 39 -20.13 28.63 20.62
N HIS A 40 -19.43 27.98 21.55
CA HIS A 40 -18.06 27.52 21.41
C HIS A 40 -17.95 26.00 21.19
N ALA A 41 -19.07 25.32 20.90
CA ALA A 41 -19.08 23.86 20.80
C ALA A 41 -18.12 23.31 19.75
N LEU A 42 -17.99 23.97 18.59
CA LEU A 42 -17.06 23.56 17.53
C LEU A 42 -15.62 23.62 18.03
N LYS A 43 -15.19 24.79 18.53
CA LYS A 43 -13.83 24.98 19.04
C LYS A 43 -13.50 24.06 20.21
N ALA A 44 -14.46 23.92 21.13
CA ALA A 44 -14.30 23.07 22.32
C ALA A 44 -14.12 21.60 21.93
N ASN A 45 -14.90 21.10 20.99
CA ASN A 45 -14.74 19.72 20.50
C ASN A 45 -13.37 19.54 19.82
N PHE A 46 -12.95 20.50 19.02
CA PHE A 46 -11.64 20.41 18.37
C PHE A 46 -10.50 20.40 19.40
N TYR A 47 -10.52 21.34 20.36
CA TYR A 47 -9.49 21.41 21.39
C TYR A 47 -9.50 20.20 22.32
N LEU A 48 -10.67 19.65 22.61
CA LEU A 48 -10.79 18.41 23.39
C LEU A 48 -10.18 17.23 22.63
N ALA A 49 -10.48 17.10 21.35
CA ALA A 49 -9.87 16.07 20.49
C ALA A 49 -8.35 16.18 20.48
N GLN A 50 -7.82 17.39 20.29
CA GLN A 50 -6.38 17.66 20.29
C GLN A 50 -5.76 17.29 21.64
N SER A 51 -6.44 17.59 22.73
CA SER A 51 -5.97 17.30 24.09
C SER A 51 -5.94 15.80 24.37
N TYR A 52 -6.98 15.06 23.96
CA TYR A 52 -6.99 13.60 24.06
C TYR A 52 -5.84 12.99 23.24
N TYR A 53 -5.67 13.45 22.03
CA TYR A 53 -4.60 12.96 21.16
C TYR A 53 -3.21 13.21 21.78
N ALA A 54 -2.99 14.42 22.29
CA ALA A 54 -1.72 14.80 22.93
C ALA A 54 -1.44 13.97 24.19
N ASP A 55 -2.48 13.54 24.90
CA ASP A 55 -2.34 12.71 26.11
C ASP A 55 -2.24 11.21 25.80
N GLY A 56 -2.11 10.84 24.53
CA GLY A 56 -2.02 9.44 24.10
C GLY A 56 -3.35 8.71 24.06
N LEU A 57 -4.46 9.42 24.24
CA LEU A 57 -5.82 8.87 24.26
C LEU A 57 -6.47 9.02 22.86
N GLU A 58 -5.84 8.46 21.84
CA GLU A 58 -6.27 8.62 20.47
C GLU A 58 -7.71 8.17 20.23
N ASN A 59 -8.11 7.05 20.84
CA ASN A 59 -9.49 6.55 20.71
C ASN A 59 -10.53 7.52 21.27
N ASN A 60 -10.20 8.20 22.34
CA ASN A 60 -11.09 9.19 22.96
C ASN A 60 -11.28 10.44 22.08
N SER A 61 -10.27 10.75 21.24
CA SER A 61 -10.33 11.92 20.37
C SER A 61 -11.29 11.75 19.18
N VAL A 62 -11.60 10.51 18.80
CA VAL A 62 -12.35 10.20 17.58
C VAL A 62 -13.70 10.90 17.54
N ALA A 63 -14.51 10.75 18.59
CA ALA A 63 -15.86 11.34 18.64
C ALA A 63 -15.83 12.87 18.51
N ASN A 64 -14.82 13.52 19.11
CA ASN A 64 -14.70 14.97 19.06
C ASN A 64 -14.22 15.47 17.70
N TYR A 65 -13.28 14.77 17.04
CA TYR A 65 -12.93 15.08 15.66
C TYR A 65 -14.09 14.83 14.70
N GLU A 66 -14.87 13.76 14.91
CA GLU A 66 -16.08 13.49 14.11
C GLU A 66 -17.12 14.61 14.27
N TYR A 67 -17.29 15.15 15.46
CA TYR A 67 -18.15 16.32 15.65
C TYR A 67 -17.75 17.45 14.71
N VAL A 68 -16.46 17.73 14.61
CA VAL A 68 -15.93 18.82 13.78
C VAL A 68 -16.20 18.57 12.30
N ILE A 69 -15.89 17.37 11.80
CA ILE A 69 -16.03 17.06 10.37
C ILE A 69 -17.50 16.90 9.94
N ASN A 70 -18.42 16.67 10.87
CA ASN A 70 -19.85 16.58 10.60
C ASN A 70 -20.54 17.94 10.57
N LYS A 71 -19.85 19.00 10.93
CA LYS A 71 -20.31 20.38 10.78
C LYS A 71 -19.96 20.90 9.39
N GLN A 72 -20.56 22.03 9.01
CA GLN A 72 -20.17 22.74 7.80
C GLN A 72 -18.65 22.97 7.80
N ARG A 73 -18.02 22.92 6.63
CA ARG A 73 -16.58 23.15 6.46
C ARG A 73 -16.15 24.40 7.22
N ASN A 74 -15.11 24.26 8.05
CA ASN A 74 -14.61 25.29 8.94
C ASN A 74 -13.07 25.22 9.04
N GLU A 75 -12.49 26.10 9.83
CA GLU A 75 -11.03 26.18 10.00
C GLU A 75 -10.38 24.91 10.57
N PHE A 76 -11.15 24.03 11.21
CA PHE A 76 -10.63 22.81 11.82
C PHE A 76 -10.92 21.54 11.03
N THR A 77 -11.68 21.63 9.95
CA THR A 77 -12.11 20.46 9.17
C THR A 77 -10.94 19.69 8.59
N GLU A 78 -10.03 20.38 7.93
CA GLU A 78 -8.89 19.73 7.27
C GLU A 78 -8.00 18.98 8.26
N GLN A 79 -7.63 19.61 9.36
CA GLN A 79 -6.79 18.98 10.38
C GLN A 79 -7.49 17.81 11.04
N SER A 80 -8.80 17.93 11.28
CA SER A 80 -9.61 16.85 11.87
C SER A 80 -9.72 15.65 10.94
N LEU A 81 -9.91 15.88 9.64
CA LEU A 81 -9.91 14.82 8.63
C LEU A 81 -8.55 14.09 8.60
N ALA A 82 -7.46 14.84 8.56
CA ALA A 82 -6.12 14.26 8.54
C ALA A 82 -5.85 13.40 9.78
N ARG A 83 -6.26 13.88 10.94
CA ARG A 83 -6.05 13.17 12.21
C ARG A 83 -6.90 11.90 12.31
N LEU A 84 -8.18 11.99 11.93
CA LEU A 84 -9.06 10.82 11.91
C LEU A 84 -8.56 9.75 10.94
N ALA A 85 -8.12 10.16 9.76
CA ALA A 85 -7.53 9.23 8.80
C ALA A 85 -6.33 8.51 9.40
N GLU A 86 -5.42 9.24 10.04
CA GLU A 86 -4.24 8.67 10.71
C GLU A 86 -4.64 7.65 11.79
N ILE A 87 -5.61 7.99 12.63
CA ILE A 87 -6.08 7.10 13.71
C ILE A 87 -6.65 5.81 13.13
N HIS A 88 -7.50 5.89 12.12
CA HIS A 88 -8.11 4.71 11.51
C HIS A 88 -7.09 3.86 10.74
N LEU A 89 -6.12 4.49 10.07
CA LEU A 89 -5.04 3.77 9.38
C LEU A 89 -4.17 2.98 10.36
N LYS A 90 -3.85 3.54 11.52
CA LYS A 90 -3.11 2.83 12.57
C LYS A 90 -3.82 1.57 13.04
N LYS A 91 -5.14 1.56 13.02
CA LYS A 91 -5.98 0.41 13.41
C LYS A 91 -6.26 -0.53 12.25
N ASN A 92 -5.74 -0.26 11.07
CA ASN A 92 -6.07 -0.97 9.83
C ASN A 92 -7.57 -0.97 9.53
N ASP A 93 -8.28 0.07 9.99
CA ASP A 93 -9.71 0.24 9.71
C ASP A 93 -9.89 0.99 8.38
N TYR A 94 -9.65 0.28 7.29
CA TYR A 94 -9.68 0.84 5.94
C TYR A 94 -11.07 1.27 5.52
N THR A 95 -12.11 0.62 6.02
CA THR A 95 -13.50 0.97 5.74
C THR A 95 -13.82 2.38 6.23
N LYS A 96 -13.32 2.75 7.39
CA LYS A 96 -13.48 4.11 7.94
C LYS A 96 -12.49 5.10 7.34
N ALA A 97 -11.25 4.67 7.11
CA ALA A 97 -10.19 5.55 6.61
C ALA A 97 -10.46 6.04 5.18
N ALA A 98 -10.90 5.18 4.27
CA ALA A 98 -11.04 5.52 2.86
C ALA A 98 -11.97 6.70 2.59
N PRO A 99 -13.21 6.76 3.14
CA PRO A 99 -14.08 7.92 2.92
C PRO A 99 -13.49 9.22 3.47
N ILE A 100 -12.81 9.17 4.61
CA ILE A 100 -12.17 10.33 5.24
C ILE A 100 -11.02 10.82 4.38
N LEU A 101 -10.19 9.91 3.86
CA LEU A 101 -9.09 10.25 2.96
C LEU A 101 -9.57 10.86 1.65
N LYS A 102 -10.65 10.34 1.07
CA LYS A 102 -11.26 10.91 -0.15
C LYS A 102 -11.73 12.33 0.08
N ARG A 103 -12.36 12.56 1.23
CA ARG A 103 -12.82 13.89 1.61
C ARG A 103 -11.64 14.84 1.82
N LEU A 104 -10.58 14.37 2.47
CA LEU A 104 -9.35 15.13 2.67
C LEU A 104 -8.72 15.52 1.33
N GLU A 105 -8.61 14.57 0.39
CA GLU A 105 -8.08 14.85 -0.95
C GLU A 105 -8.85 15.98 -1.62
N ALA A 106 -10.18 15.94 -1.53
CA ALA A 106 -11.05 16.89 -2.21
C ALA A 106 -11.07 18.28 -1.55
N GLU A 107 -10.97 18.34 -0.21
CA GLU A 107 -11.19 19.57 0.56
C GLU A 107 -9.90 20.23 1.06
N ALA A 108 -8.76 19.56 1.05
CA ALA A 108 -7.52 20.08 1.63
C ALA A 108 -7.00 21.29 0.86
N ASP A 109 -6.62 22.32 1.59
CA ASP A 109 -5.93 23.48 1.07
C ASP A 109 -4.40 23.30 1.10
N PHE A 110 -3.89 22.49 2.04
CA PHE A 110 -2.46 22.23 2.16
C PHE A 110 -2.04 21.09 1.23
N PRO A 111 -1.07 21.34 0.31
CA PRO A 111 -0.61 20.30 -0.62
C PRO A 111 -0.13 19.02 0.06
N GLN A 112 0.50 19.11 1.23
CA GLN A 112 0.96 17.96 1.97
C GLN A 112 -0.19 17.05 2.43
N ASN A 113 -1.36 17.60 2.69
CA ASN A 113 -2.54 16.80 3.05
C ASN A 113 -3.14 16.12 1.82
N VAL A 114 -3.06 16.73 0.65
CA VAL A 114 -3.46 16.10 -0.61
C VAL A 114 -2.53 14.91 -0.91
N THR A 115 -1.21 15.10 -0.80
CA THR A 115 -0.25 14.01 -1.02
C THR A 115 -0.42 12.88 0.00
N PHE A 116 -0.65 13.22 1.25
CA PHE A 116 -0.94 12.25 2.31
C PHE A 116 -2.19 11.43 1.96
N ALA A 117 -3.27 12.09 1.55
CA ALA A 117 -4.53 11.42 1.19
C ALA A 117 -4.34 10.48 0.01
N GLN A 118 -3.72 10.94 -1.06
CA GLN A 118 -3.49 10.14 -2.26
C GLN A 118 -2.61 8.92 -1.99
N ALA A 119 -1.50 9.10 -1.26
CA ALA A 119 -0.58 8.01 -0.92
C ALA A 119 -1.26 6.96 -0.06
N ASN A 120 -2.06 7.37 0.92
CA ASN A 120 -2.73 6.44 1.81
C ASN A 120 -3.95 5.78 1.17
N LEU A 121 -4.65 6.44 0.25
CA LEU A 121 -5.70 5.82 -0.57
C LEU A 121 -5.10 4.73 -1.47
N MET A 122 -3.99 5.01 -2.12
CA MET A 122 -3.25 4.04 -2.92
C MET A 122 -2.95 2.77 -2.11
N ARG A 123 -2.36 2.92 -0.93
CA ARG A 123 -2.00 1.80 -0.05
C ARG A 123 -3.22 1.07 0.49
N THR A 124 -4.23 1.81 0.91
CA THR A 124 -5.48 1.26 1.45
C THR A 124 -6.17 0.36 0.42
N TYR A 125 -6.33 0.84 -0.79
CA TYR A 125 -6.94 0.03 -1.85
C TYR A 125 -6.10 -1.18 -2.21
N TYR A 126 -4.78 -1.02 -2.26
CA TYR A 126 -3.89 -2.15 -2.52
C TYR A 126 -4.00 -3.23 -1.43
N ASP A 127 -4.01 -2.82 -0.16
CA ASP A 127 -4.13 -3.75 0.97
C ASP A 127 -5.49 -4.46 0.98
N GLN A 128 -6.55 -3.80 0.51
CA GLN A 128 -7.88 -4.39 0.32
C GLN A 128 -8.00 -5.23 -0.95
N LYS A 129 -6.93 -5.34 -1.73
CA LYS A 129 -6.91 -6.02 -3.05
C LYS A 129 -7.85 -5.39 -4.08
N ASP A 130 -8.20 -4.13 -3.88
CA ASP A 130 -8.91 -3.33 -4.88
C ASP A 130 -7.88 -2.70 -5.82
N TYR A 131 -7.37 -3.52 -6.72
CA TYR A 131 -6.24 -3.17 -7.58
C TYR A 131 -6.56 -2.06 -8.58
N ALA A 132 -7.78 -2.02 -9.09
CA ALA A 132 -8.21 -0.97 -10.02
C ALA A 132 -8.12 0.41 -9.37
N ASN A 133 -8.68 0.57 -8.17
CA ASN A 133 -8.60 1.83 -7.43
C ASN A 133 -7.18 2.12 -6.93
N ALA A 134 -6.42 1.10 -6.55
CA ALA A 134 -5.02 1.28 -6.15
C ALA A 134 -4.20 1.91 -7.27
N VAL A 135 -4.39 1.48 -8.52
CA VAL A 135 -3.73 2.05 -9.69
C VAL A 135 -4.17 3.49 -9.94
N VAL A 136 -5.45 3.80 -9.81
CA VAL A 136 -5.96 5.18 -9.96
C VAL A 136 -5.22 6.13 -9.03
N TYR A 137 -5.09 5.79 -7.75
CA TYR A 137 -4.41 6.65 -6.79
C TYR A 137 -2.89 6.61 -6.91
N ALA A 138 -2.32 5.48 -7.31
CA ALA A 138 -0.89 5.40 -7.62
C ALA A 138 -0.52 6.32 -8.79
N ASP A 139 -1.34 6.37 -9.82
CA ASP A 139 -1.13 7.29 -10.96
C ASP A 139 -1.21 8.76 -10.52
N LYS A 140 -2.15 9.09 -9.61
CA LYS A 140 -2.22 10.44 -9.01
C LYS A 140 -0.96 10.79 -8.22
N VAL A 141 -0.46 9.85 -7.41
CA VAL A 141 0.79 10.02 -6.64
C VAL A 141 1.97 10.30 -7.59
N LEU A 142 2.08 9.52 -8.67
CA LEU A 142 3.16 9.67 -9.63
C LEU A 142 3.08 10.99 -10.43
N ALA A 143 1.87 11.46 -10.69
CA ALA A 143 1.64 12.71 -11.41
C ALA A 143 1.80 13.95 -10.53
N ASN A 144 1.76 13.80 -9.20
CA ASN A 144 1.81 14.92 -8.27
C ASN A 144 3.27 15.35 -8.01
N PRO A 145 3.68 16.57 -8.45
CA PRO A 145 5.06 17.02 -8.30
C PRO A 145 5.48 17.25 -6.85
N LYS A 146 4.52 17.33 -5.91
CA LYS A 146 4.79 17.51 -4.48
C LYS A 146 5.09 16.20 -3.76
N THR A 147 4.86 15.05 -4.39
CA THR A 147 5.13 13.75 -3.80
C THR A 147 6.64 13.50 -3.71
N ASP A 148 7.11 13.00 -2.56
CA ASP A 148 8.52 12.66 -2.39
C ASP A 148 8.90 11.37 -3.15
N ASN A 149 10.20 11.15 -3.32
CA ASN A 149 10.72 10.04 -4.12
C ASN A 149 10.40 8.66 -3.52
N LYS A 150 10.35 8.55 -2.19
CA LYS A 150 10.02 7.28 -1.52
C LYS A 150 8.59 6.88 -1.83
N VAL A 151 7.65 7.81 -1.72
CA VAL A 151 6.23 7.55 -2.02
C VAL A 151 6.05 7.26 -3.52
N LYS A 152 6.78 7.92 -4.40
CA LYS A 152 6.78 7.61 -5.84
C LYS A 152 7.26 6.20 -6.11
N SER A 153 8.31 5.75 -5.41
CA SER A 153 8.80 4.37 -5.54
C SER A 153 7.75 3.36 -5.09
N ASP A 154 7.07 3.62 -3.96
CA ASP A 154 5.98 2.79 -3.49
C ASP A 154 4.84 2.74 -4.51
N ALA A 155 4.53 3.86 -5.16
CA ALA A 155 3.51 3.93 -6.20
C ALA A 155 3.88 3.08 -7.42
N GLN A 156 5.14 3.11 -7.84
CA GLN A 156 5.61 2.26 -8.96
C GLN A 156 5.46 0.78 -8.66
N ILE A 157 5.79 0.36 -7.43
CA ILE A 157 5.62 -1.02 -6.99
C ILE A 157 4.14 -1.44 -7.06
N ILE A 158 3.27 -0.59 -6.55
CA ILE A 158 1.81 -0.86 -6.53
C ILE A 158 1.27 -0.94 -7.95
N VAL A 159 1.66 -0.03 -8.84
CA VAL A 159 1.25 -0.07 -10.25
C VAL A 159 1.67 -1.40 -10.89
N ALA A 160 2.93 -1.79 -10.69
CA ALA A 160 3.46 -3.02 -11.27
C ALA A 160 2.71 -4.27 -10.77
N ARG A 161 2.57 -4.41 -9.46
CA ARG A 161 1.92 -5.57 -8.85
C ARG A 161 0.42 -5.62 -9.14
N ALA A 162 -0.26 -4.49 -9.06
CA ALA A 162 -1.68 -4.40 -9.37
C ALA A 162 -1.96 -4.70 -10.84
N ALA A 163 -1.11 -4.24 -11.75
CA ALA A 163 -1.23 -4.52 -13.18
C ALA A 163 -1.14 -6.04 -13.46
N ILE A 164 -0.25 -6.75 -12.79
CA ILE A 164 -0.20 -8.21 -12.87
C ILE A 164 -1.52 -8.84 -12.40
N GLN A 165 -2.06 -8.38 -11.29
CA GLN A 165 -3.28 -8.94 -10.71
C GLN A 165 -4.51 -8.76 -11.60
N VAL A 166 -4.60 -7.66 -12.33
CA VAL A 166 -5.72 -7.38 -13.25
C VAL A 166 -5.41 -7.78 -14.70
N ASN A 167 -4.30 -8.47 -14.94
CA ASN A 167 -3.86 -8.91 -16.26
C ASN A 167 -3.67 -7.77 -17.28
N ASP A 168 -3.28 -6.58 -16.79
CA ASP A 168 -2.88 -5.47 -17.65
C ASP A 168 -1.40 -5.59 -17.98
N GLU A 169 -1.08 -6.44 -18.94
CA GLU A 169 0.30 -6.76 -19.29
C GLU A 169 1.09 -5.55 -19.79
N PRO A 170 0.57 -4.69 -20.69
CA PRO A 170 1.33 -3.51 -21.12
C PRO A 170 1.74 -2.60 -19.96
N LYS A 171 0.82 -2.37 -19.01
CA LYS A 171 1.09 -1.53 -17.83
C LYS A 171 2.10 -2.22 -16.90
N ALA A 172 1.98 -3.52 -16.70
CA ALA A 172 2.91 -4.31 -15.89
C ALA A 172 4.33 -4.27 -16.49
N ARG A 173 4.47 -4.44 -17.78
CA ARG A 173 5.77 -4.37 -18.50
C ARG A 173 6.45 -3.02 -18.28
N THR A 174 5.72 -1.95 -18.50
CA THR A 174 6.23 -0.58 -18.33
C THR A 174 6.66 -0.33 -16.89
N ALA A 175 5.83 -0.71 -15.93
CA ALA A 175 6.10 -0.47 -14.51
C ALA A 175 7.31 -1.28 -14.01
N TYR A 176 7.41 -2.56 -14.37
CA TYR A 176 8.56 -3.38 -13.97
C TYR A 176 9.86 -2.97 -14.68
N ALA A 177 9.80 -2.56 -15.94
CA ALA A 177 10.96 -2.01 -16.63
C ALA A 177 11.53 -0.78 -15.93
N LYS A 178 10.64 0.08 -15.43
CA LYS A 178 11.02 1.26 -14.66
C LYS A 178 11.65 0.88 -13.31
N LEU A 179 11.09 -0.12 -12.63
CA LEU A 179 11.64 -0.63 -11.38
C LEU A 179 13.03 -1.22 -11.54
N LEU A 180 13.36 -1.84 -12.66
CA LEU A 180 14.71 -2.35 -12.94
C LEU A 180 15.79 -1.28 -12.82
N THR A 181 15.45 -0.02 -13.09
CA THR A 181 16.43 1.08 -13.06
C THR A 181 16.65 1.67 -11.68
N ILE A 182 15.71 1.47 -10.75
CA ILE A 182 15.71 2.15 -9.45
C ILE A 182 15.66 1.19 -8.26
N ALA A 183 15.18 -0.04 -8.44
CA ALA A 183 14.97 -0.97 -7.35
C ALA A 183 16.28 -1.56 -6.80
N LYS A 184 16.26 -1.86 -5.50
CA LYS A 184 17.35 -2.52 -4.77
C LYS A 184 16.78 -3.68 -3.95
N GLY A 185 17.63 -4.62 -3.56
CA GLY A 185 17.25 -5.71 -2.67
C GLY A 185 16.18 -6.62 -3.27
N GLU A 186 15.22 -7.02 -2.46
CA GLU A 186 14.15 -7.93 -2.88
C GLU A 186 13.33 -7.41 -4.06
N LEU A 187 13.08 -6.10 -4.08
CA LEU A 187 12.34 -5.49 -5.18
C LEU A 187 13.09 -5.58 -6.51
N ALA A 188 14.42 -5.46 -6.48
CA ALA A 188 15.25 -5.69 -7.69
C ALA A 188 15.15 -7.13 -8.15
N ALA A 189 15.14 -8.09 -7.23
CA ALA A 189 14.94 -9.51 -7.54
C ALA A 189 13.56 -9.75 -8.18
N GLU A 190 12.52 -9.15 -7.65
CA GLU A 190 11.16 -9.21 -8.23
C GLU A 190 11.15 -8.64 -9.66
N ALA A 191 11.75 -7.47 -9.86
CA ALA A 191 11.80 -6.82 -11.16
C ALA A 191 12.59 -7.65 -12.18
N LEU A 192 13.69 -8.28 -11.79
CA LEU A 192 14.45 -9.20 -12.65
C LEU A 192 13.64 -10.44 -13.02
N TYR A 193 12.89 -10.99 -12.05
CA TYR A 193 12.01 -12.12 -12.35
C TYR A 193 11.00 -11.75 -13.44
N TYR A 194 10.34 -10.60 -13.32
CA TYR A 194 9.37 -10.19 -14.35
C TYR A 194 10.02 -9.82 -15.67
N ASP A 195 11.24 -9.30 -15.65
CA ASP A 195 12.01 -9.11 -16.90
C ASP A 195 12.21 -10.45 -17.63
N ALA A 196 12.64 -11.47 -16.90
CA ALA A 196 12.79 -12.83 -17.46
C ALA A 196 11.45 -13.40 -17.93
N TYR A 197 10.39 -13.21 -17.14
CA TYR A 197 9.04 -13.66 -17.45
C TYR A 197 8.53 -13.06 -18.77
N PHE A 198 8.70 -11.75 -18.96
CA PHE A 198 8.26 -11.09 -20.19
C PHE A 198 9.12 -11.44 -21.39
N LYS A 199 10.43 -11.64 -21.22
CA LYS A 199 11.29 -12.14 -22.27
C LYS A 199 10.88 -13.56 -22.72
N ASN A 200 10.52 -14.42 -21.79
CA ASN A 200 9.94 -15.73 -22.12
C ASN A 200 8.68 -15.59 -22.98
N LYS A 201 7.75 -14.72 -22.57
CA LYS A 201 6.51 -14.47 -23.34
C LYS A 201 6.78 -13.96 -24.75
N ASP A 202 7.86 -13.20 -24.93
CA ASP A 202 8.25 -12.65 -26.21
C ASP A 202 9.07 -13.64 -27.08
N GLY A 203 9.27 -14.86 -26.60
CA GLY A 203 10.07 -15.87 -27.30
C GLY A 203 11.57 -15.64 -27.25
N LYS A 204 12.04 -14.71 -26.41
CA LYS A 204 13.47 -14.39 -26.22
C LYS A 204 14.06 -15.29 -25.13
N TYR A 205 14.08 -16.59 -25.39
CA TYR A 205 14.40 -17.60 -24.38
C TYR A 205 15.84 -17.51 -23.86
N GLU A 206 16.80 -17.28 -24.73
CA GLU A 206 18.20 -17.15 -24.33
C GLU A 206 18.43 -15.91 -23.49
N ASP A 207 17.84 -14.77 -23.86
CA ASP A 207 17.93 -13.53 -23.09
C ASP A 207 17.23 -13.67 -21.74
N SER A 208 16.09 -14.36 -21.71
CA SER A 208 15.38 -14.67 -20.47
C SER A 208 16.27 -15.48 -19.52
N ASN A 209 16.95 -16.51 -20.03
CA ASN A 209 17.88 -17.32 -19.24
C ASN A 209 19.05 -16.49 -18.68
N LYS A 210 19.58 -15.54 -19.44
CA LYS A 210 20.62 -14.63 -18.96
C LYS A 210 20.13 -13.78 -17.80
N THR A 211 18.89 -13.31 -17.87
CA THR A 211 18.26 -12.55 -16.77
C THR A 211 18.11 -13.43 -15.53
N VAL A 212 17.69 -14.68 -15.68
CA VAL A 212 17.57 -15.63 -14.56
C VAL A 212 18.94 -15.90 -13.92
N GLN A 213 19.99 -16.06 -14.75
CA GLN A 213 21.35 -16.24 -14.26
C GLN A 213 21.83 -15.03 -13.45
N LYS A 214 21.53 -13.83 -13.89
CA LYS A 214 21.82 -12.59 -13.16
C LYS A 214 21.10 -12.56 -11.83
N LEU A 215 19.81 -12.91 -11.82
CA LEU A 215 19.02 -13.00 -10.60
C LEU A 215 19.65 -13.98 -9.59
N ALA A 216 20.04 -15.17 -10.05
CA ALA A 216 20.64 -16.19 -9.20
C ALA A 216 22.01 -15.76 -8.65
N LYS A 217 22.80 -15.04 -9.45
CA LYS A 217 24.17 -14.60 -9.08
C LYS A 217 24.14 -13.40 -8.15
N ASP A 218 23.43 -12.33 -8.54
CA ASP A 218 23.52 -11.04 -7.89
C ASP A 218 22.51 -10.90 -6.72
N TYR A 219 21.47 -11.73 -6.71
CA TYR A 219 20.39 -11.68 -5.71
C TYR A 219 20.12 -13.05 -5.08
N SER A 220 21.18 -13.82 -4.84
CA SER A 220 21.08 -15.19 -4.33
C SER A 220 20.37 -15.34 -2.99
N GLY A 221 20.34 -14.27 -2.18
CA GLY A 221 19.64 -14.27 -0.89
C GLY A 221 18.10 -14.24 -1.01
N TYR A 222 17.56 -13.87 -2.17
CA TYR A 222 16.13 -13.74 -2.40
C TYR A 222 15.59 -15.01 -3.07
N LYS A 223 15.51 -16.08 -2.31
CA LYS A 223 15.26 -17.44 -2.79
C LYS A 223 13.91 -17.61 -3.49
N TYR A 224 12.89 -16.89 -3.05
CA TYR A 224 11.57 -17.00 -3.66
C TYR A 224 11.60 -16.61 -5.15
N PHE A 225 12.10 -15.42 -5.46
CA PHE A 225 12.20 -14.97 -6.85
C PHE A 225 13.25 -15.76 -7.65
N GLY A 226 14.31 -16.19 -7.00
CA GLY A 226 15.28 -17.09 -7.60
C GLY A 226 14.64 -18.40 -8.08
N ALA A 227 13.83 -19.01 -7.24
CA ALA A 227 13.10 -20.24 -7.56
C ALA A 227 12.08 -20.02 -8.68
N LYS A 228 11.31 -18.94 -8.62
CA LYS A 228 10.39 -18.57 -9.70
C LYS A 228 11.11 -18.32 -11.02
N GLY A 229 12.28 -17.70 -10.96
CA GLY A 229 13.14 -17.51 -12.12
C GLY A 229 13.60 -18.82 -12.73
N LEU A 230 13.97 -19.81 -11.91
CA LEU A 230 14.35 -21.15 -12.37
C LEU A 230 13.21 -21.84 -13.12
N ILE A 231 11.96 -21.65 -12.70
CA ILE A 231 10.81 -22.20 -13.42
C ILE A 231 10.72 -21.56 -14.83
N VAL A 232 10.92 -20.25 -14.92
CA VAL A 232 10.96 -19.56 -16.22
C VAL A 232 12.10 -20.11 -17.08
N MET A 233 13.27 -20.34 -16.51
CA MET A 233 14.42 -20.94 -17.21
C MET A 233 14.07 -22.35 -17.73
N ALA A 234 13.40 -23.16 -16.94
CA ALA A 234 12.93 -24.48 -17.38
C ALA A 234 11.98 -24.37 -18.57
N LYS A 235 11.04 -23.44 -18.51
CA LYS A 235 10.11 -23.17 -19.63
C LYS A 235 10.88 -22.74 -20.88
N ASN A 236 11.91 -21.93 -20.73
CA ASN A 236 12.78 -21.51 -21.84
C ASN A 236 13.48 -22.70 -22.48
N TYR A 237 14.09 -23.58 -21.69
CA TYR A 237 14.75 -24.78 -22.20
C TYR A 237 13.79 -25.70 -22.93
N TYR A 238 12.59 -25.89 -22.37
CA TYR A 238 11.56 -26.70 -23.03
C TYR A 238 11.21 -26.15 -24.42
N GLN A 239 11.02 -24.83 -24.52
CA GLN A 239 10.74 -24.18 -25.81
C GLN A 239 11.91 -24.30 -26.79
N MET A 240 13.13 -24.36 -26.29
CA MET A 240 14.34 -24.55 -27.09
C MET A 240 14.63 -26.05 -27.39
N LYS A 241 13.70 -26.94 -27.08
CA LYS A 241 13.79 -28.39 -27.31
C LYS A 241 14.82 -29.09 -26.42
N ASP A 242 15.20 -28.47 -25.30
CA ASP A 242 16.10 -29.09 -24.31
C ASP A 242 15.29 -29.60 -23.12
N ASN A 243 14.60 -30.73 -23.32
CA ASN A 243 13.76 -31.33 -22.28
C ASN A 243 14.57 -31.81 -21.07
N PHE A 244 15.81 -32.28 -21.30
CA PHE A 244 16.65 -32.73 -20.20
C PHE A 244 16.96 -31.60 -19.20
N SER A 245 17.42 -30.45 -19.69
CA SER A 245 17.68 -29.30 -18.84
C SER A 245 16.40 -28.79 -18.16
N ALA A 246 15.30 -28.75 -18.91
CA ALA A 246 14.01 -28.31 -18.35
C ALA A 246 13.56 -29.19 -17.17
N THR A 247 13.55 -30.51 -17.34
CA THR A 247 13.12 -31.44 -16.29
C THR A 247 14.08 -31.45 -15.11
N SER A 248 15.39 -31.39 -15.35
CA SER A 248 16.40 -31.33 -14.29
C SER A 248 16.21 -30.10 -13.39
N ILE A 249 15.94 -28.93 -13.99
CA ILE A 249 15.69 -27.71 -13.24
C ILE A 249 14.42 -27.83 -12.41
N LEU A 250 13.31 -28.32 -13.00
CA LEU A 250 12.05 -28.44 -12.29
C LEU A 250 12.13 -29.45 -11.11
N GLU A 251 12.81 -30.56 -11.30
CA GLU A 251 13.05 -31.53 -10.22
C GLU A 251 13.86 -30.90 -9.08
N SER A 252 14.88 -30.11 -9.42
CA SER A 252 15.69 -29.37 -8.45
C SER A 252 14.85 -28.36 -7.66
N VAL A 253 13.97 -27.61 -8.34
CA VAL A 253 13.06 -26.65 -7.71
C VAL A 253 12.13 -27.35 -6.72
N ILE A 254 11.51 -28.45 -7.12
CA ILE A 254 10.61 -29.23 -6.25
C ILE A 254 11.35 -29.73 -5.02
N LYS A 255 12.59 -30.20 -5.18
CA LYS A 255 13.38 -30.73 -4.09
C LYS A 255 13.86 -29.61 -3.12
N ASN A 256 14.37 -28.51 -3.64
CA ASN A 256 15.10 -27.52 -2.85
C ASN A 256 14.23 -26.34 -2.38
N PHE A 257 13.05 -26.13 -2.95
CA PHE A 257 12.18 -25.00 -2.66
C PHE A 257 10.78 -25.42 -2.22
N ALA A 258 10.67 -26.60 -1.63
CA ALA A 258 9.39 -27.19 -1.17
C ALA A 258 8.67 -26.31 -0.13
N SER A 259 9.40 -25.46 0.62
CA SER A 259 8.82 -24.55 1.59
C SER A 259 7.96 -23.45 0.95
N TYR A 260 8.14 -23.17 -0.34
CA TYR A 260 7.29 -22.26 -1.11
C TYR A 260 6.25 -23.10 -1.87
N GLU A 261 5.07 -23.31 -1.28
CA GLU A 261 4.03 -24.19 -1.83
C GLU A 261 3.62 -23.83 -3.25
N ASP A 262 3.44 -22.54 -3.53
CA ASP A 262 3.06 -22.02 -4.86
C ASP A 262 4.13 -22.34 -5.91
N VAL A 263 5.39 -22.18 -5.56
CA VAL A 263 6.54 -22.47 -6.42
C VAL A 263 6.63 -23.97 -6.71
N GLY A 264 6.54 -24.79 -5.68
CA GLY A 264 6.55 -26.24 -5.81
C GLY A 264 5.41 -26.76 -6.68
N ALA A 265 4.21 -26.22 -6.49
CA ALA A 265 3.02 -26.59 -7.28
C ALA A 265 3.18 -26.19 -8.76
N GLU A 266 3.69 -24.99 -9.03
CA GLU A 266 3.96 -24.53 -10.40
C GLU A 266 5.01 -25.40 -11.10
N ALA A 267 6.10 -25.71 -10.40
CA ALA A 267 7.15 -26.58 -10.93
C ALA A 267 6.63 -27.99 -11.22
N GLN A 268 5.81 -28.54 -10.34
CA GLN A 268 5.23 -29.87 -10.54
C GLN A 268 4.27 -29.89 -11.74
N THR A 269 3.47 -28.85 -11.90
CA THR A 269 2.56 -28.71 -13.05
C THR A 269 3.34 -28.70 -14.37
N GLU A 270 4.41 -27.91 -14.44
CA GLU A 270 5.26 -27.85 -15.63
C GLU A 270 5.97 -29.18 -15.91
N LEU A 271 6.48 -29.82 -14.86
CA LEU A 271 7.14 -31.13 -14.97
C LEU A 271 6.19 -32.20 -15.53
N ASN A 272 4.97 -32.24 -14.99
CA ASN A 272 3.93 -33.17 -15.43
C ASN A 272 3.57 -32.94 -16.92
N MET A 273 3.47 -31.68 -17.32
CA MET A 273 3.19 -31.31 -18.71
C MET A 273 4.28 -31.80 -19.64
N ILE A 274 5.54 -31.56 -19.30
CA ILE A 274 6.70 -31.97 -20.15
C ILE A 274 6.75 -33.51 -20.24
N LYS A 275 6.61 -34.22 -19.14
CA LYS A 275 6.60 -35.69 -19.12
C LYS A 275 5.42 -36.27 -19.89
N GLY A 276 4.24 -35.64 -19.79
CA GLY A 276 3.06 -36.04 -20.54
C GLY A 276 3.23 -35.90 -22.05
N GLU A 277 3.81 -34.82 -22.50
CA GLU A 277 4.12 -34.57 -23.92
C GLU A 277 5.17 -35.60 -24.45
N ALA A 278 6.21 -35.86 -23.65
CA ALA A 278 7.22 -36.86 -24.00
C ALA A 278 6.63 -38.27 -24.14
N ALA A 279 5.72 -38.62 -23.25
CA ALA A 279 5.02 -39.92 -23.30
C ALA A 279 4.16 -40.07 -24.57
N LYS A 280 3.45 -39.00 -24.97
CA LYS A 280 2.68 -38.98 -26.21
C LYS A 280 3.56 -39.15 -27.45
N THR A 281 4.71 -38.45 -27.48
CA THR A 281 5.67 -38.54 -28.58
C THR A 281 6.23 -39.98 -28.70
N ASN A 282 6.55 -40.61 -27.58
CA ASN A 282 7.14 -41.95 -27.58
C ASN A 282 6.11 -43.07 -27.88
N SER A 283 4.82 -42.82 -27.73
CA SER A 283 3.75 -43.78 -27.99
C SER A 283 3.21 -43.74 -29.44
N SER A 284 3.58 -42.74 -30.20
CA SER A 284 3.21 -42.60 -31.63
C SER A 284 4.33 -43.18 -32.59
#